data_003631f5e1cf403c9d0bdcaf4a3d4837
#
_entry.id   003631f5e1cf403c9d0bdcaf4a3d4837
#
_cell.length_a   1.000
_cell.length_b   1.000
_cell.length_c   1.000
_cell.angle_alpha   90.00
_cell.angle_beta   90.00
_cell.angle_gamma   90.00
#
_symmetry.space_group_name_H-M   'P 1'
#
loop_
_entity.id
_entity.type
_entity.pdbx_description
1 polymer ?
#
loop_
_entity_poly.entity_id
_entity_poly.type
_entity_poly.pdbx_seq_one_letter_code
_entity_poly.pdbx_strand_id
1 'polypeptide(L)'
;MKPLRFLALLLPFIVSAADDKPHPFQWKIERFDPAFDRLVAPDAALEPLAEGFRWAEGPVWHDGGVVFSDVLANTAYRWRPGVKGAEVYLKPSGQLTPQPGFRETGSNGLARDPQGRLLLCQHGERRVARWENERFTVLADRFEGRRFNSPNDLAVRRNGEVYFTDPPYGLEGVDRSPLREIPFHGVYRVTPAGEVSLLTKEIRFPNGIAFSPAEDILYVAVSDGAATRVMAYDVRPDGGVANPRVFFNAQPLCAPGVRGGCDGLKVDREGNVWTTGPGGVLVISREGRLLGRLNTFEPTANCAWGDDGSTLYIAANYFLVRVRTLTRGAGW
;
A
#
# COMPACT_ATOMS: atom_id res chain seq x y z
N MET A 1 0.70 -46.13 -25.10
CA MET A 1 0.48 -45.43 -23.84
C MET A 1 0.67 -43.93 -24.13
N LYS A 2 -0.41 -43.15 -24.14
CA LYS A 2 -0.37 -41.65 -24.33
C LYS A 2 -0.25 -41.01 -22.97
N PRO A 3 0.60 -39.98 -22.80
CA PRO A 3 0.70 -39.31 -21.52
C PRO A 3 -0.53 -38.40 -21.28
N LEU A 4 -1.16 -38.60 -20.14
CA LEU A 4 -2.24 -37.73 -19.62
C LEU A 4 -1.63 -36.36 -19.29
N ARG A 5 -2.03 -35.33 -20.03
CA ARG A 5 -1.73 -33.93 -19.68
C ARG A 5 -2.73 -33.50 -18.61
N PHE A 6 -2.25 -33.33 -17.38
CA PHE A 6 -2.99 -32.62 -16.35
C PHE A 6 -3.05 -31.13 -16.72
N LEU A 7 -4.22 -30.68 -17.11
CA LEU A 7 -4.56 -29.27 -17.28
C LEU A 7 -4.91 -28.73 -15.89
N ALA A 8 -3.97 -28.07 -15.22
CA ALA A 8 -4.27 -27.33 -14.01
C ALA A 8 -5.18 -26.14 -14.36
N LEU A 9 -6.48 -26.25 -14.05
CA LEU A 9 -7.41 -25.13 -14.09
C LEU A 9 -7.00 -24.15 -12.98
N LEU A 10 -6.28 -23.09 -13.34
CA LEU A 10 -6.19 -21.87 -12.55
C LEU A 10 -7.56 -21.18 -12.62
N LEU A 11 -8.41 -21.41 -11.63
CA LEU A 11 -9.62 -20.63 -11.42
C LEU A 11 -9.18 -19.18 -11.11
N PRO A 12 -9.65 -18.18 -11.89
CA PRO A 12 -9.45 -16.81 -11.53
C PRO A 12 -10.19 -16.56 -10.21
N PHE A 13 -9.56 -15.85 -9.27
CA PHE A 13 -10.25 -15.25 -8.14
C PHE A 13 -11.26 -14.24 -8.71
N ILE A 14 -12.46 -14.71 -8.99
CA ILE A 14 -13.62 -13.87 -9.23
C ILE A 14 -14.01 -13.39 -7.83
N VAL A 15 -13.73 -12.11 -7.52
CA VAL A 15 -14.42 -11.44 -6.43
C VAL A 15 -15.89 -11.44 -6.82
N SER A 16 -16.64 -12.35 -6.24
CA SER A 16 -18.10 -12.39 -6.39
C SER A 16 -18.66 -11.12 -5.79
N ALA A 17 -19.32 -10.33 -6.60
CA ALA A 17 -20.11 -9.17 -6.19
C ALA A 17 -21.46 -9.61 -5.56
N ALA A 18 -21.44 -10.53 -4.58
CA ALA A 18 -22.64 -10.99 -3.90
C ALA A 18 -22.32 -11.22 -2.42
N ASP A 19 -22.92 -10.38 -1.61
CA ASP A 19 -23.05 -10.26 -0.15
C ASP A 19 -22.35 -9.02 0.44
N ASP A 20 -22.72 -7.85 -0.07
CA ASP A 20 -22.28 -6.53 0.42
C ASP A 20 -23.17 -6.02 1.57
N LYS A 21 -23.31 -6.79 2.63
CA LYS A 21 -23.72 -6.19 3.91
C LYS A 21 -22.49 -6.06 4.79
N PRO A 22 -22.17 -4.86 5.30
CA PRO A 22 -21.06 -4.68 6.21
C PRO A 22 -21.25 -5.62 7.40
N HIS A 23 -20.27 -6.51 7.63
CA HIS A 23 -20.26 -7.37 8.79
C HIS A 23 -20.25 -6.50 10.06
N PRO A 24 -21.03 -6.85 11.10
CA PRO A 24 -20.93 -6.17 12.38
C PRO A 24 -19.49 -6.24 12.86
N PHE A 25 -18.91 -5.10 13.23
CA PHE A 25 -17.51 -4.93 13.57
C PHE A 25 -17.06 -5.94 14.62
N GLN A 26 -16.30 -6.95 14.21
CA GLN A 26 -15.68 -7.93 15.09
C GLN A 26 -14.15 -7.73 15.17
N TRP A 27 -13.69 -6.50 14.94
CA TRP A 27 -12.26 -6.19 14.94
C TRP A 27 -11.64 -6.48 16.30
N LYS A 28 -10.41 -7.00 16.29
CA LYS A 28 -9.67 -7.30 17.53
C LYS A 28 -8.18 -7.03 17.39
N ILE A 29 -7.53 -6.80 18.51
CA ILE A 29 -6.09 -6.66 18.63
C ILE A 29 -5.54 -7.96 19.20
N GLU A 30 -4.75 -8.68 18.41
CA GLU A 30 -4.15 -9.96 18.77
C GLU A 30 -2.68 -9.74 19.16
N ARG A 31 -2.26 -10.32 20.27
CA ARG A 31 -0.95 -10.15 20.87
C ARG A 31 -0.21 -11.49 20.84
N PHE A 32 0.95 -11.53 20.16
CA PHE A 32 1.73 -12.74 19.99
C PHE A 32 3.06 -12.70 20.77
N ASP A 33 3.54 -11.47 21.08
CA ASP A 33 4.76 -11.24 21.87
C ASP A 33 4.51 -10.13 22.89
N PRO A 34 4.99 -10.25 24.15
CA PRO A 34 4.82 -9.20 25.17
C PRO A 34 5.39 -7.83 24.78
N ALA A 35 6.35 -7.78 23.84
CA ALA A 35 6.88 -6.52 23.34
C ALA A 35 5.81 -5.68 22.62
N PHE A 36 4.72 -6.29 22.15
CA PHE A 36 3.62 -5.58 21.51
C PHE A 36 2.91 -4.60 22.46
N ASP A 37 2.89 -4.88 23.76
CA ASP A 37 2.25 -4.02 24.77
C ASP A 37 2.93 -2.65 24.91
N ARG A 38 4.18 -2.53 24.46
CA ARG A 38 4.88 -1.25 24.38
C ARG A 38 4.51 -0.42 23.17
N LEU A 39 3.87 -1.03 22.18
CA LEU A 39 3.46 -0.39 20.92
C LEU A 39 1.97 -0.07 20.88
N VAL A 40 1.15 -0.93 21.48
CA VAL A 40 -0.31 -0.80 21.52
C VAL A 40 -0.81 -1.12 22.92
N ALA A 41 -1.49 -0.16 23.55
CA ALA A 41 -1.99 -0.34 24.91
C ALA A 41 -2.95 -1.54 25.04
N PRO A 42 -3.00 -2.24 26.19
CA PRO A 42 -3.89 -3.39 26.38
C PRO A 42 -5.36 -3.08 26.16
N ASP A 43 -5.81 -1.88 26.44
CA ASP A 43 -7.18 -1.36 26.32
C ASP A 43 -7.43 -0.62 25.00
N ALA A 44 -6.45 -0.57 24.08
CA ALA A 44 -6.63 0.04 22.77
C ALA A 44 -7.71 -0.70 21.96
N ALA A 45 -8.45 0.06 21.14
CA ALA A 45 -9.48 -0.46 20.27
C ALA A 45 -9.29 0.05 18.84
N LEU A 46 -9.76 -0.74 17.87
CA LEU A 46 -9.92 -0.32 16.49
C LEU A 46 -11.24 0.45 16.36
N GLU A 47 -11.18 1.68 15.85
CA GLU A 47 -12.32 2.58 15.74
C GLU A 47 -12.67 2.85 14.27
N PRO A 48 -13.93 2.61 13.83
CA PRO A 48 -14.38 3.00 12.50
C PRO A 48 -14.52 4.53 12.43
N LEU A 49 -14.05 5.11 11.32
CA LEU A 49 -14.13 6.55 11.07
C LEU A 49 -15.06 6.89 9.92
N ALA A 50 -15.02 6.08 8.87
CA ALA A 50 -15.86 6.21 7.68
C ALA A 50 -16.00 4.84 6.99
N GLU A 51 -17.09 4.70 6.23
CA GLU A 51 -17.44 3.46 5.51
C GLU A 51 -18.12 3.77 4.17
N GLY A 52 -18.32 2.73 3.35
CA GLY A 52 -19.04 2.83 2.08
C GLY A 52 -18.14 3.02 0.87
N PHE A 53 -16.83 2.82 1.02
CA PHE A 53 -15.87 2.83 -0.09
C PHE A 53 -15.96 1.53 -0.88
N ARG A 54 -15.48 1.56 -2.12
CA ARG A 54 -15.40 0.35 -2.97
C ARG A 54 -14.10 -0.42 -2.73
N TRP A 55 -13.00 0.32 -2.58
CA TRP A 55 -11.68 -0.18 -2.21
C TRP A 55 -10.84 0.97 -1.65
N ALA A 56 -10.84 1.12 -0.32
CA ALA A 56 -10.06 2.14 0.37
C ALA A 56 -8.57 1.78 0.36
N GLU A 57 -7.72 2.74 -0.03
CA GLU A 57 -6.28 2.58 -0.25
C GLU A 57 -5.47 3.83 0.08
N GLY A 58 -4.16 3.66 0.16
CA GLY A 58 -3.13 4.67 0.17
C GLY A 58 -3.35 5.82 1.15
N PRO A 59 -3.70 5.58 2.42
CA PRO A 59 -3.94 6.65 3.36
C PRO A 59 -2.66 7.46 3.61
N VAL A 60 -2.82 8.77 3.77
CA VAL A 60 -1.75 9.70 4.16
C VAL A 60 -2.33 10.82 5.02
N TRP A 61 -1.61 11.20 6.08
CA TRP A 61 -1.96 12.39 6.86
C TRP A 61 -1.56 13.64 6.08
N HIS A 62 -2.54 14.44 5.69
CA HIS A 62 -2.32 15.63 4.87
C HIS A 62 -3.35 16.72 5.23
N ASP A 63 -2.88 17.94 5.43
CA ASP A 63 -3.73 19.11 5.67
C ASP A 63 -4.75 18.90 6.81
N GLY A 64 -4.25 18.42 7.96
CA GLY A 64 -5.03 18.25 9.19
C GLY A 64 -6.05 17.10 9.15
N GLY A 65 -5.90 16.15 8.22
CA GLY A 65 -6.75 14.98 8.10
C GLY A 65 -6.10 13.81 7.41
N VAL A 66 -6.83 12.74 7.22
CA VAL A 66 -6.40 11.59 6.42
C VAL A 66 -6.99 11.70 5.03
N VAL A 67 -6.13 11.84 4.03
CA VAL A 67 -6.51 11.68 2.63
C VAL A 67 -6.24 10.24 2.23
N PHE A 68 -7.16 9.60 1.51
CA PHE A 68 -7.04 8.23 1.07
C PHE A 68 -7.79 8.02 -0.25
N SER A 69 -7.37 7.02 -0.99
CA SER A 69 -7.96 6.68 -2.29
C SER A 69 -9.13 5.72 -2.15
N ASP A 70 -10.17 5.90 -2.95
CA ASP A 70 -11.09 4.84 -3.36
C ASP A 70 -10.77 4.53 -4.83
N VAL A 71 -9.92 3.52 -5.02
CA VAL A 71 -9.29 3.23 -6.29
C VAL A 71 -10.30 2.90 -7.37
N LEU A 72 -11.33 2.12 -7.02
CA LEU A 72 -12.38 1.70 -7.94
C LEU A 72 -13.38 2.83 -8.25
N ALA A 73 -13.51 3.82 -7.37
CA ALA A 73 -14.38 4.98 -7.56
C ALA A 73 -13.69 6.15 -8.28
N ASN A 74 -12.40 6.04 -8.58
CA ASN A 74 -11.56 7.12 -9.14
C ASN A 74 -11.67 8.41 -8.30
N THR A 75 -11.65 8.28 -6.98
CA THR A 75 -11.90 9.36 -6.03
C THR A 75 -10.91 9.26 -4.87
N ALA A 76 -10.32 10.36 -4.46
CA ALA A 76 -9.69 10.48 -3.17
C ALA A 76 -10.62 11.18 -2.18
N TYR A 77 -10.72 10.64 -0.99
CA TYR A 77 -11.52 11.18 0.10
C TYR A 77 -10.64 11.78 1.18
N ARG A 78 -11.21 12.61 2.03
CA ARG A 78 -10.58 13.14 3.22
C ARG A 78 -11.47 12.96 4.43
N TRP A 79 -10.92 12.39 5.49
CA TRP A 79 -11.50 12.39 6.81
C TRP A 79 -10.75 13.38 7.71
N ARG A 80 -11.46 14.09 8.58
CA ARG A 80 -10.88 15.01 9.57
C ARG A 80 -11.35 14.68 10.98
N PRO A 81 -10.52 14.92 12.03
CA PRO A 81 -10.95 14.79 13.41
C PRO A 81 -12.21 15.62 13.69
N GLY A 82 -13.16 15.00 14.41
CA GLY A 82 -14.44 15.65 14.77
C GLY A 82 -15.50 15.67 13.67
N VAL A 83 -15.20 15.18 12.46
CA VAL A 83 -16.16 15.10 11.35
C VAL A 83 -16.66 13.66 11.21
N LYS A 84 -17.97 13.49 11.04
CA LYS A 84 -18.57 12.17 10.75
C LYS A 84 -18.45 11.86 9.27
N GLY A 85 -17.87 10.69 8.94
CA GLY A 85 -17.67 10.25 7.57
C GLY A 85 -16.51 10.95 6.87
N ALA A 86 -16.37 10.77 5.56
CA ALA A 86 -15.33 11.38 4.74
C ALA A 86 -15.93 12.19 3.59
N GLU A 87 -15.29 13.29 3.24
CA GLU A 87 -15.66 14.16 2.12
C GLU A 87 -14.83 13.85 0.87
N VAL A 88 -15.34 14.14 -0.31
CA VAL A 88 -14.56 14.06 -1.57
C VAL A 88 -13.47 15.13 -1.50
N TYR A 89 -12.22 14.69 -1.63
CA TYR A 89 -11.05 15.58 -1.67
C TYR A 89 -10.60 15.85 -3.10
N LEU A 90 -10.57 14.81 -3.95
CA LEU A 90 -10.13 14.91 -5.33
C LEU A 90 -10.90 13.91 -6.21
N LYS A 91 -11.51 14.43 -7.29
CA LYS A 91 -12.23 13.62 -8.29
C LYS A 91 -12.18 14.30 -9.65
N PRO A 92 -11.64 13.62 -10.69
CA PRO A 92 -11.02 12.30 -10.67
C PRO A 92 -9.65 12.31 -9.96
N SER A 93 -9.27 11.21 -9.30
CA SER A 93 -8.00 11.09 -8.58
C SER A 93 -6.90 10.40 -9.40
N GLY A 94 -7.26 9.54 -10.34
CA GLY A 94 -6.34 8.72 -11.12
C GLY A 94 -6.53 8.86 -12.63
N GLN A 95 -7.65 8.41 -13.18
CA GLN A 95 -7.93 8.54 -14.62
C GLN A 95 -8.65 9.85 -14.90
N LEU A 96 -7.97 10.78 -15.58
CA LEU A 96 -8.51 12.11 -15.86
C LEU A 96 -9.50 12.10 -17.02
N THR A 97 -9.23 11.25 -18.01
CA THR A 97 -10.13 11.03 -19.16
C THR A 97 -10.45 9.53 -19.23
N PRO A 98 -11.73 9.14 -19.23
CA PRO A 98 -12.11 7.74 -19.31
C PRO A 98 -11.52 7.04 -20.53
N GLN A 99 -10.86 5.91 -20.29
CA GLN A 99 -10.25 5.05 -21.31
C GLN A 99 -10.54 3.58 -20.97
N PRO A 100 -10.75 2.70 -21.95
CA PRO A 100 -10.93 1.27 -21.71
C PRO A 100 -9.62 0.59 -21.29
N GLY A 101 -9.74 -0.63 -20.78
CA GLY A 101 -8.60 -1.49 -20.42
C GLY A 101 -8.08 -1.29 -18.99
N PHE A 102 -8.83 -0.58 -18.14
CA PHE A 102 -8.51 -0.38 -16.73
C PHE A 102 -9.58 -1.03 -15.84
N ARG A 103 -9.13 -1.81 -14.87
CA ARG A 103 -10.00 -2.32 -13.78
C ARG A 103 -10.02 -1.39 -12.56
N GLU A 104 -8.94 -0.66 -12.35
CA GLU A 104 -8.76 0.30 -11.28
C GLU A 104 -8.31 1.63 -11.88
N THR A 105 -9.15 2.63 -11.78
CA THR A 105 -8.95 3.90 -12.51
C THR A 105 -8.46 5.02 -11.61
N GLY A 106 -8.58 4.88 -10.29
CA GLY A 106 -8.23 5.91 -9.32
C GLY A 106 -6.74 6.05 -9.05
N SER A 107 -6.41 6.96 -8.14
CA SER A 107 -5.16 6.91 -7.40
C SER A 107 -5.15 5.70 -6.48
N ASN A 108 -3.94 5.18 -6.16
CA ASN A 108 -3.73 4.13 -5.19
C ASN A 108 -2.92 4.69 -4.01
N GLY A 109 -1.63 4.42 -3.89
CA GLY A 109 -0.78 4.95 -2.83
C GLY A 109 -0.65 6.46 -2.86
N LEU A 110 -0.68 7.07 -1.68
CA LEU A 110 -0.46 8.50 -1.47
C LEU A 110 0.69 8.73 -0.49
N ALA A 111 1.45 9.80 -0.71
CA ALA A 111 2.50 10.24 0.20
C ALA A 111 2.59 11.76 0.23
N ARG A 112 3.42 12.30 1.15
CA ARG A 112 3.83 13.71 1.12
C ARG A 112 5.30 13.82 0.76
N ASP A 113 5.63 14.83 -0.02
CA ASP A 113 7.02 15.20 -0.21
C ASP A 113 7.54 16.04 0.99
N PRO A 114 8.85 16.35 1.05
CA PRO A 114 9.44 17.14 2.15
C PRO A 114 8.86 18.55 2.27
N GLN A 115 8.20 19.06 1.22
CA GLN A 115 7.50 20.34 1.23
C GLN A 115 6.03 20.21 1.65
N GLY A 116 5.58 19.01 2.01
CA GLY A 116 4.22 18.72 2.44
C GLY A 116 3.20 18.56 1.31
N ARG A 117 3.63 18.56 0.03
CA ARG A 117 2.74 18.44 -1.12
C ARG A 117 2.32 16.98 -1.33
N LEU A 118 1.09 16.79 -1.80
CA LEU A 118 0.54 15.45 -2.01
C LEU A 118 1.10 14.80 -3.27
N LEU A 119 1.62 13.59 -3.13
CA LEU A 119 2.03 12.71 -4.23
C LEU A 119 1.04 11.56 -4.37
N LEU A 120 0.80 11.12 -5.60
CA LEU A 120 -0.15 10.08 -5.93
C LEU A 120 0.45 9.09 -6.95
N CYS A 121 0.25 7.80 -6.71
CA CYS A 121 0.32 6.77 -7.72
C CYS A 121 -1.03 6.72 -8.44
N GLN A 122 -1.08 7.11 -9.72
CA GLN A 122 -2.30 7.17 -10.51
C GLN A 122 -2.39 5.95 -11.43
N HIS A 123 -3.24 4.97 -11.10
CA HIS A 123 -3.42 3.77 -11.92
C HIS A 123 -3.92 4.10 -13.32
N GLY A 124 -4.97 4.90 -13.41
CA GLY A 124 -5.60 5.23 -14.69
C GLY A 124 -4.74 6.09 -15.62
N GLU A 125 -3.84 6.92 -15.08
CA GLU A 125 -2.87 7.68 -15.87
C GLU A 125 -1.50 6.96 -15.99
N ARG A 126 -1.31 5.84 -15.28
CA ARG A 126 -0.07 5.03 -15.31
C ARG A 126 1.16 5.86 -14.98
N ARG A 127 1.09 6.64 -13.88
CA ARG A 127 2.15 7.59 -13.51
C ARG A 127 2.22 7.84 -12.00
N VAL A 128 3.33 8.39 -11.56
CA VAL A 128 3.47 9.09 -10.29
C VAL A 128 3.33 10.57 -10.54
N ALA A 129 2.45 11.24 -9.79
CA ALA A 129 2.16 12.65 -9.96
C ALA A 129 2.16 13.39 -8.61
N ARG A 130 2.38 14.70 -8.66
CA ARG A 130 2.23 15.63 -7.55
C ARG A 130 0.99 16.48 -7.76
N TRP A 131 0.15 16.58 -6.73
CA TRP A 131 -0.98 17.49 -6.69
C TRP A 131 -0.61 18.77 -5.94
N GLU A 132 -0.71 19.89 -6.62
CA GLU A 132 -0.41 21.22 -6.07
C GLU A 132 -1.13 22.29 -6.87
N ASN A 133 -1.73 23.28 -6.21
CA ASN A 133 -2.43 24.40 -6.85
C ASN A 133 -3.47 23.92 -7.90
N GLU A 134 -4.27 22.93 -7.51
CA GLU A 134 -5.32 22.34 -8.35
C GLU A 134 -4.80 21.76 -9.70
N ARG A 135 -3.54 21.34 -9.72
CA ARG A 135 -2.90 20.76 -10.91
C ARG A 135 -2.07 19.54 -10.58
N PHE A 136 -2.06 18.60 -11.52
CA PHE A 136 -1.12 17.49 -11.49
C PHE A 136 0.17 17.86 -12.22
N THR A 137 1.30 17.68 -11.55
CA THR A 137 2.62 17.68 -12.16
C THR A 137 3.10 16.23 -12.24
N VAL A 138 3.41 15.77 -13.44
CA VAL A 138 3.97 14.42 -13.64
C VAL A 138 5.39 14.38 -13.10
N LEU A 139 5.67 13.41 -12.22
CA LEU A 139 7.02 13.12 -11.72
C LEU A 139 7.67 11.99 -12.53
N ALA A 140 6.91 10.95 -12.85
CA ALA A 140 7.36 9.84 -13.69
C ALA A 140 6.15 9.14 -14.33
N ASP A 141 6.20 8.90 -15.66
CA ASP A 141 5.18 8.15 -16.40
C ASP A 141 5.78 7.06 -17.31
N ARG A 142 7.11 7.04 -17.44
CA ARG A 142 7.84 6.12 -18.34
C ARG A 142 9.18 5.69 -17.73
N PHE A 143 9.60 4.50 -18.16
CA PHE A 143 10.95 4.00 -18.00
C PHE A 143 11.45 3.48 -19.36
N GLU A 144 12.61 3.97 -19.82
CA GLU A 144 13.19 3.62 -21.14
C GLU A 144 12.19 3.82 -22.32
N GLY A 145 11.41 4.90 -22.28
CA GLY A 145 10.42 5.25 -23.29
C GLY A 145 9.09 4.48 -23.18
N ARG A 146 8.98 3.45 -22.34
CA ARG A 146 7.77 2.62 -22.14
C ARG A 146 6.97 3.12 -20.94
N ARG A 147 5.64 3.14 -21.07
CA ARG A 147 4.75 3.51 -19.96
C ARG A 147 4.82 2.47 -18.85
N PHE A 148 4.75 2.93 -17.61
CA PHE A 148 4.60 2.06 -16.43
C PHE A 148 3.35 1.17 -16.55
N ASN A 149 3.32 0.09 -15.78
CA ASN A 149 2.13 -0.77 -15.70
C ASN A 149 0.97 -0.01 -15.02
N SER A 150 1.04 0.15 -13.72
CA SER A 150 0.14 0.97 -12.91
C SER A 150 0.82 1.26 -11.56
N PRO A 151 1.61 2.34 -11.44
CA PRO A 151 2.29 2.69 -10.20
C PRO A 151 1.34 2.58 -9.01
N ASN A 152 1.75 1.83 -7.97
CA ASN A 152 0.85 1.38 -6.92
C ASN A 152 1.08 2.09 -5.58
N ASP A 153 2.24 1.93 -4.94
CA ASP A 153 2.55 2.61 -3.68
C ASP A 153 3.90 3.32 -3.77
N LEU A 154 4.14 4.27 -2.87
CA LEU A 154 5.32 5.12 -2.91
C LEU A 154 5.84 5.50 -1.53
N ALA A 155 7.16 5.66 -1.44
CA ALA A 155 7.88 6.19 -0.29
C ALA A 155 8.78 7.34 -0.72
N VAL A 156 8.86 8.38 0.10
CA VAL A 156 9.65 9.58 -0.19
C VAL A 156 10.78 9.69 0.82
N ARG A 157 12.01 9.86 0.33
CA ARG A 157 13.17 10.14 1.16
C ARG A 157 13.24 11.61 1.57
N ARG A 158 13.99 11.90 2.62
CA ARG A 158 14.23 13.28 3.10
C ARG A 158 14.88 14.17 2.05
N ASN A 159 15.64 13.59 1.11
CA ASN A 159 16.24 14.31 -0.02
C ASN A 159 15.28 14.59 -1.18
N GLY A 160 14.02 14.14 -1.08
CA GLY A 160 12.97 14.33 -2.10
C GLY A 160 12.93 13.27 -3.19
N GLU A 161 13.78 12.26 -3.15
CA GLU A 161 13.66 11.10 -4.05
C GLU A 161 12.40 10.30 -3.73
N VAL A 162 11.69 9.86 -4.77
CA VAL A 162 10.48 9.05 -4.66
C VAL A 162 10.76 7.64 -5.15
N TYR A 163 10.49 6.66 -4.29
CA TYR A 163 10.57 5.24 -4.60
C TYR A 163 9.16 4.70 -4.74
N PHE A 164 8.89 3.92 -5.79
CA PHE A 164 7.53 3.43 -6.05
C PHE A 164 7.55 2.04 -6.68
N THR A 165 6.44 1.36 -6.54
CA THR A 165 6.19 0.02 -7.10
C THR A 165 5.27 0.10 -8.31
N ASP A 166 5.47 -0.79 -9.30
CA ASP A 166 4.74 -0.76 -10.57
C ASP A 166 4.21 -2.14 -10.98
N PRO A 167 3.32 -2.76 -10.18
CA PRO A 167 2.59 -3.94 -10.61
C PRO A 167 1.45 -3.55 -11.56
N PRO A 168 0.89 -4.48 -12.34
CA PRO A 168 -0.17 -4.18 -13.31
C PRO A 168 -1.59 -4.22 -12.74
N TYR A 169 -1.81 -3.93 -11.45
CA TYR A 169 -3.12 -4.05 -10.82
C TYR A 169 -4.19 -3.13 -11.40
N GLY A 170 -3.80 -1.93 -11.85
CA GLY A 170 -4.71 -0.97 -12.47
C GLY A 170 -5.24 -1.42 -13.83
N LEU A 171 -4.56 -2.37 -14.49
CA LEU A 171 -4.88 -2.79 -15.85
C LEU A 171 -5.85 -3.97 -15.88
N GLU A 172 -6.82 -3.94 -16.79
CA GLU A 172 -7.69 -5.07 -17.05
C GLU A 172 -6.88 -6.26 -17.57
N GLY A 173 -7.13 -7.46 -17.03
CA GLY A 173 -6.36 -8.66 -17.35
C GLY A 173 -5.00 -8.75 -16.63
N VAL A 174 -4.61 -7.74 -15.84
CA VAL A 174 -3.39 -7.71 -15.01
C VAL A 174 -2.16 -8.10 -15.84
N ASP A 175 -1.51 -9.25 -15.58
CA ASP A 175 -0.35 -9.74 -16.34
C ASP A 175 -0.61 -9.96 -17.83
N ARG A 176 -1.86 -10.17 -18.22
CA ARG A 176 -2.27 -10.42 -19.60
C ARG A 176 -2.80 -9.17 -20.30
N SER A 177 -2.73 -8.01 -19.65
CA SER A 177 -3.26 -6.77 -20.24
C SER A 177 -2.53 -6.41 -21.54
N PRO A 178 -3.25 -6.11 -22.63
CA PRO A 178 -2.65 -5.63 -23.88
C PRO A 178 -2.05 -4.22 -23.73
N LEU A 179 -2.38 -3.49 -22.67
CA LEU A 179 -1.83 -2.17 -22.39
C LEU A 179 -0.43 -2.21 -21.76
N ARG A 180 0.07 -3.40 -21.34
CA ARG A 180 1.40 -3.51 -20.76
C ARG A 180 2.48 -3.26 -21.82
N GLU A 181 3.36 -2.30 -21.53
CA GLU A 181 4.55 -2.02 -22.34
C GLU A 181 5.81 -2.54 -21.65
N ILE A 182 5.84 -2.55 -20.31
CA ILE A 182 6.93 -3.10 -19.49
C ILE A 182 6.56 -4.55 -19.10
N PRO A 183 7.36 -5.56 -19.49
CA PRO A 183 6.99 -6.97 -19.35
C PRO A 183 7.24 -7.56 -17.95
N PHE A 184 7.71 -6.75 -16.99
CA PHE A 184 8.00 -7.15 -15.61
C PHE A 184 7.31 -6.20 -14.61
N HIS A 185 7.32 -6.58 -13.35
CA HIS A 185 6.86 -5.74 -12.23
C HIS A 185 8.10 -5.08 -11.62
N GLY A 186 8.18 -3.75 -11.71
CA GLY A 186 9.35 -3.01 -11.27
C GLY A 186 9.18 -2.35 -9.91
N VAL A 187 10.29 -2.14 -9.23
CA VAL A 187 10.44 -1.14 -8.18
C VAL A 187 11.38 -0.09 -8.72
N TYR A 188 10.99 1.17 -8.65
CA TYR A 188 11.69 2.28 -9.28
C TYR A 188 12.00 3.39 -8.29
N ARG A 189 12.96 4.24 -8.67
CA ARG A 189 13.26 5.52 -8.04
C ARG A 189 13.14 6.62 -9.08
N VAL A 190 12.58 7.76 -8.69
CA VAL A 190 12.66 9.01 -9.45
C VAL A 190 13.31 10.09 -8.59
N THR A 191 14.31 10.78 -9.14
CA THR A 191 15.00 11.88 -8.49
C THR A 191 14.17 13.17 -8.58
N PRO A 192 14.46 14.22 -7.77
CA PRO A 192 13.83 15.53 -7.93
C PRO A 192 14.06 16.17 -9.31
N ALA A 193 15.11 15.76 -10.05
CA ALA A 193 15.38 16.17 -11.41
C ALA A 193 14.55 15.42 -12.48
N GLY A 194 13.76 14.38 -12.06
CA GLY A 194 12.93 13.59 -12.97
C GLY A 194 13.65 12.37 -13.57
N GLU A 195 14.85 12.04 -13.10
CA GLU A 195 15.58 10.85 -13.57
C GLU A 195 14.98 9.59 -12.96
N VAL A 196 14.53 8.66 -13.80
CA VAL A 196 13.95 7.38 -13.39
C VAL A 196 14.98 6.26 -13.47
N SER A 197 15.09 5.48 -12.40
CA SER A 197 15.97 4.31 -12.31
C SER A 197 15.19 3.07 -11.88
N LEU A 198 15.43 1.93 -12.52
CA LEU A 198 14.93 0.63 -12.06
C LEU A 198 15.82 0.15 -10.91
N LEU A 199 15.21 -0.18 -9.78
CA LEU A 199 15.89 -0.71 -8.60
C LEU A 199 15.94 -2.24 -8.60
N THR A 200 14.80 -2.87 -8.88
CA THR A 200 14.66 -4.32 -9.02
C THR A 200 13.45 -4.70 -9.85
N LYS A 201 13.51 -5.84 -10.52
CA LYS A 201 12.41 -6.51 -11.24
C LYS A 201 12.25 -7.98 -10.83
N GLU A 202 12.95 -8.39 -9.77
CA GLU A 202 13.04 -9.79 -9.34
C GLU A 202 11.87 -10.23 -8.45
N ILE A 203 11.01 -9.30 -8.03
CA ILE A 203 9.83 -9.60 -7.23
C ILE A 203 8.57 -9.45 -8.08
N ARG A 204 7.72 -10.45 -7.97
CA ARG A 204 6.41 -10.45 -8.62
C ARG A 204 5.41 -9.76 -7.69
N PHE A 205 4.57 -8.88 -8.23
CA PHE A 205 3.58 -8.09 -7.49
C PHE A 205 4.15 -7.29 -6.31
N PRO A 206 5.22 -6.46 -6.53
CA PRO A 206 5.62 -5.49 -5.51
C PRO A 206 4.46 -4.54 -5.23
N ASN A 207 4.23 -4.22 -3.95
CA ASN A 207 3.09 -3.42 -3.53
C ASN A 207 3.55 -2.33 -2.55
N GLY A 208 3.18 -2.39 -1.29
CA GLY A 208 3.59 -1.40 -0.30
C GLY A 208 5.11 -1.22 -0.21
N ILE A 209 5.54 0.01 0.04
CA ILE A 209 6.95 0.36 0.09
C ILE A 209 7.21 1.39 1.20
N ALA A 210 8.24 1.19 2.02
CA ALA A 210 8.66 2.15 3.04
C ALA A 210 10.13 2.01 3.39
N PHE A 211 10.71 3.08 3.95
CA PHE A 211 12.06 3.08 4.49
C PHE A 211 12.11 2.79 5.99
N SER A 212 13.23 2.23 6.44
CA SER A 212 13.63 2.30 7.86
C SER A 212 13.77 3.76 8.31
N PRO A 213 13.76 4.03 9.64
CA PRO A 213 13.92 5.40 10.13
C PRO A 213 15.24 6.08 9.73
N ALA A 214 16.30 5.29 9.52
CA ALA A 214 17.60 5.77 9.03
C ALA A 214 17.68 5.91 7.51
N GLU A 215 16.65 5.43 6.78
CA GLU A 215 16.61 5.33 5.31
C GLU A 215 17.72 4.46 4.70
N ASP A 216 18.26 3.54 5.48
CA ASP A 216 19.30 2.59 5.10
C ASP A 216 18.74 1.22 4.66
N ILE A 217 17.46 0.95 4.95
CA ILE A 217 16.73 -0.24 4.50
C ILE A 217 15.45 0.21 3.77
N LEU A 218 15.21 -0.41 2.62
CA LEU A 218 13.95 -0.32 1.89
C LEU A 218 13.15 -1.61 2.08
N TYR A 219 11.96 -1.50 2.62
CA TYR A 219 11.00 -2.60 2.72
C TYR A 219 10.03 -2.55 1.55
N VAL A 220 9.74 -3.71 0.95
CA VAL A 220 8.74 -3.87 -0.12
C VAL A 220 7.85 -5.05 0.19
N ALA A 221 6.56 -4.79 0.30
CA ALA A 221 5.55 -5.84 0.41
C ALA A 221 5.33 -6.54 -0.94
N VAL A 222 5.09 -7.82 -0.89
CA VAL A 222 4.84 -8.68 -2.06
C VAL A 222 3.47 -9.30 -1.92
N SER A 223 2.55 -8.92 -2.81
CA SER A 223 1.15 -9.38 -2.83
C SER A 223 0.94 -10.63 -3.69
N ASP A 224 2.00 -11.38 -3.99
CA ASP A 224 1.85 -12.68 -4.66
C ASP A 224 1.15 -13.67 -3.74
N GLY A 225 -0.06 -14.10 -4.09
CA GLY A 225 -0.87 -15.00 -3.27
C GLY A 225 -0.21 -16.36 -2.99
N ALA A 226 0.77 -16.76 -3.81
CA ALA A 226 1.56 -17.97 -3.59
C ALA A 226 2.76 -17.73 -2.67
N ALA A 227 3.14 -16.47 -2.40
CA ALA A 227 4.37 -16.13 -1.70
C ALA A 227 4.28 -14.75 -1.03
N THR A 228 3.18 -14.48 -0.31
CA THR A 228 2.98 -13.20 0.37
C THR A 228 4.03 -12.98 1.47
N ARG A 229 4.77 -11.88 1.40
CA ARG A 229 5.91 -11.59 2.26
C ARG A 229 6.31 -10.11 2.22
N VAL A 230 7.21 -9.72 3.10
CA VAL A 230 7.92 -8.45 3.04
C VAL A 230 9.39 -8.72 2.70
N MET A 231 9.90 -8.06 1.67
CA MET A 231 11.31 -8.03 1.30
C MET A 231 12.01 -6.85 1.95
N ALA A 232 13.30 -6.98 2.23
CA ALA A 232 14.17 -5.88 2.63
C ALA A 232 15.38 -5.80 1.71
N TYR A 233 15.80 -4.57 1.44
CA TYR A 233 16.96 -4.22 0.63
C TYR A 233 17.80 -3.20 1.38
N ASP A 234 19.12 -3.30 1.32
CA ASP A 234 20.01 -2.25 1.77
C ASP A 234 20.00 -1.10 0.76
N VAL A 235 19.86 0.12 1.24
CA VAL A 235 19.88 1.32 0.40
C VAL A 235 21.32 1.81 0.28
N ARG A 236 21.82 1.91 -0.93
CA ARG A 236 23.19 2.38 -1.22
C ARG A 236 23.26 3.92 -1.19
N PRO A 237 24.45 4.49 -1.02
CA PRO A 237 24.65 5.94 -1.06
C PRO A 237 24.21 6.60 -2.38
N ASP A 238 24.27 5.87 -3.49
CA ASP A 238 23.79 6.33 -4.81
C ASP A 238 22.25 6.25 -4.96
N GLY A 239 21.55 5.81 -3.92
CA GLY A 239 20.09 5.60 -3.91
C GLY A 239 19.65 4.29 -4.58
N GLY A 240 20.56 3.47 -5.07
CA GLY A 240 20.25 2.11 -5.52
C GLY A 240 19.99 1.17 -4.35
N VAL A 241 19.62 -0.07 -4.65
CA VAL A 241 19.39 -1.11 -3.63
C VAL A 241 20.32 -2.31 -3.81
N ALA A 242 20.55 -3.04 -2.72
CA ALA A 242 21.41 -4.23 -2.69
C ALA A 242 20.92 -5.24 -1.67
N ASN A 243 21.54 -6.42 -1.63
CA ASN A 243 21.34 -7.46 -0.61
C ASN A 243 19.86 -7.80 -0.35
N PRO A 244 19.10 -8.24 -1.40
CA PRO A 244 17.71 -8.64 -1.25
C PRO A 244 17.57 -9.79 -0.27
N ARG A 245 16.63 -9.67 0.67
CA ARG A 245 16.32 -10.72 1.66
C ARG A 245 14.85 -10.71 2.03
N VAL A 246 14.32 -11.89 2.38
CA VAL A 246 12.99 -11.97 2.99
C VAL A 246 13.11 -11.43 4.42
N PHE A 247 12.44 -10.33 4.68
CA PHE A 247 12.35 -9.76 6.03
C PHE A 247 11.33 -10.50 6.88
N PHE A 248 10.14 -10.75 6.29
CA PHE A 248 9.08 -11.49 6.95
C PHE A 248 8.30 -12.33 5.94
N ASN A 249 8.13 -13.63 6.22
CA ASN A 249 7.30 -14.52 5.42
C ASN A 249 5.90 -14.61 6.05
N ALA A 250 4.91 -14.00 5.41
CA ALA A 250 3.52 -14.01 5.87
C ALA A 250 2.71 -15.21 5.37
N GLN A 251 3.24 -16.01 4.43
CA GLN A 251 2.55 -17.17 3.85
C GLN A 251 2.01 -18.17 4.89
N PRO A 252 2.73 -18.49 5.99
CA PRO A 252 2.21 -19.38 7.03
C PRO A 252 0.98 -18.86 7.79
N LEU A 253 0.67 -17.57 7.68
CA LEU A 253 -0.51 -16.95 8.29
C LEU A 253 -1.76 -17.04 7.40
N CYS A 254 -1.59 -17.45 6.14
CA CYS A 254 -2.71 -17.69 5.23
C CYS A 254 -3.42 -18.99 5.64
N ALA A 255 -4.72 -18.89 5.88
CA ALA A 255 -5.57 -20.04 6.23
C ALA A 255 -6.97 -19.85 5.64
N PRO A 256 -7.77 -20.92 5.48
CA PRO A 256 -9.16 -20.78 5.07
C PRO A 256 -9.92 -19.78 5.96
N GLY A 257 -10.60 -18.82 5.34
CA GLY A 257 -11.33 -17.76 6.03
C GLY A 257 -10.49 -16.57 6.49
N VAL A 258 -9.16 -16.62 6.41
CA VAL A 258 -8.28 -15.47 6.65
C VAL A 258 -8.11 -14.70 5.35
N ARG A 259 -8.54 -13.43 5.35
CA ARG A 259 -8.55 -12.56 4.17
C ARG A 259 -7.31 -11.67 4.13
N GLY A 260 -6.92 -11.25 2.92
CA GLY A 260 -5.81 -10.32 2.68
C GLY A 260 -4.45 -10.99 2.51
N GLY A 261 -3.47 -10.19 2.12
CA GLY A 261 -2.05 -10.51 1.93
C GLY A 261 -1.21 -9.30 2.25
N CYS A 262 0.13 -9.40 2.14
CA CYS A 262 1.00 -8.24 2.29
C CYS A 262 0.72 -7.24 1.16
N ASP A 263 0.30 -6.04 1.54
CA ASP A 263 -0.09 -4.94 0.67
C ASP A 263 0.64 -3.67 1.13
N GLY A 264 -0.02 -2.63 1.61
CA GLY A 264 0.62 -1.43 2.12
C GLY A 264 1.41 -1.64 3.41
N LEU A 265 2.44 -0.84 3.65
CA LEU A 265 3.23 -0.90 4.89
C LEU A 265 3.77 0.47 5.29
N LYS A 266 4.02 0.62 6.59
CA LYS A 266 4.72 1.77 7.19
C LYS A 266 5.67 1.28 8.28
N VAL A 267 6.58 2.15 8.68
CA VAL A 267 7.58 1.87 9.72
C VAL A 267 7.40 2.85 10.87
N ASP A 268 7.56 2.39 12.12
CA ASP A 268 7.60 3.28 13.27
C ASP A 268 9.02 3.77 13.58
N ARG A 269 9.16 4.72 14.49
CA ARG A 269 10.44 5.32 14.86
C ARG A 269 11.44 4.34 15.48
N GLU A 270 10.97 3.19 15.98
CA GLU A 270 11.79 2.13 16.56
C GLU A 270 12.25 1.11 15.52
N GLY A 271 11.75 1.25 14.27
CA GLY A 271 12.06 0.37 13.14
C GLY A 271 11.14 -0.84 13.03
N ASN A 272 10.07 -0.92 13.81
CA ASN A 272 9.07 -1.96 13.63
C ASN A 272 8.28 -1.71 12.34
N VAL A 273 8.01 -2.78 11.59
CA VAL A 273 7.27 -2.73 10.32
C VAL A 273 5.80 -3.05 10.59
N TRP A 274 4.94 -2.14 10.22
CA TRP A 274 3.48 -2.24 10.27
C TRP A 274 2.98 -2.48 8.85
N THR A 275 2.81 -3.74 8.49
CA THR A 275 2.39 -4.14 7.14
C THR A 275 1.01 -4.75 7.17
N THR A 276 0.20 -4.45 6.17
CA THR A 276 -0.99 -5.26 5.97
C THR A 276 -0.60 -6.68 5.61
N GLY A 277 -1.48 -7.63 5.90
CA GLY A 277 -1.20 -9.04 5.72
C GLY A 277 -2.45 -9.89 5.97
N PRO A 278 -2.30 -11.22 6.05
CA PRO A 278 -3.41 -12.09 6.38
C PRO A 278 -4.12 -11.69 7.67
N GLY A 279 -5.39 -11.28 7.57
CA GLY A 279 -6.28 -10.91 8.68
C GLY A 279 -6.26 -9.44 9.09
N GLY A 280 -5.38 -8.58 8.55
CA GLY A 280 -5.33 -7.17 8.94
C GLY A 280 -3.92 -6.58 8.89
N VAL A 281 -3.55 -5.71 9.84
CA VAL A 281 -2.20 -5.16 9.95
C VAL A 281 -1.35 -6.01 10.88
N LEU A 282 -0.25 -6.56 10.37
CA LEU A 282 0.78 -7.29 11.11
C LEU A 282 1.81 -6.30 11.64
N VAL A 283 2.17 -6.43 12.91
CA VAL A 283 3.21 -5.63 13.54
C VAL A 283 4.43 -6.52 13.77
N ILE A 284 5.53 -6.18 13.12
CA ILE A 284 6.74 -6.99 13.03
C ILE A 284 7.89 -6.18 13.61
N SER A 285 8.64 -6.78 14.55
CA SER A 285 9.81 -6.11 15.10
C SER A 285 10.87 -5.87 14.01
N ARG A 286 11.78 -4.93 14.25
CA ARG A 286 12.92 -4.66 13.34
C ARG A 286 13.81 -5.89 13.07
N GLU A 287 13.73 -6.92 13.94
CA GLU A 287 14.43 -8.20 13.75
C GLU A 287 13.60 -9.24 12.97
N GLY A 288 12.37 -8.88 12.52
CA GLY A 288 11.52 -9.78 11.73
C GLY A 288 10.61 -10.70 12.55
N ARG A 289 10.40 -10.45 13.87
CA ARG A 289 9.48 -11.24 14.72
C ARG A 289 8.07 -10.65 14.67
N LEU A 290 7.07 -11.49 14.51
CA LEU A 290 5.66 -11.09 14.60
C LEU A 290 5.32 -10.77 16.07
N LEU A 291 4.95 -9.52 16.34
CA LEU A 291 4.60 -9.04 17.68
C LEU A 291 3.09 -9.10 17.95
N GLY A 292 2.29 -8.72 16.96
CA GLY A 292 0.84 -8.68 17.09
C GLY A 292 0.15 -8.46 15.75
N ARG A 293 -1.19 -8.46 15.79
CA ARG A 293 -2.02 -8.18 14.61
C ARG A 293 -3.22 -7.31 15.00
N LEU A 294 -3.46 -6.27 14.21
CA LEU A 294 -4.68 -5.49 14.23
C LEU A 294 -5.64 -6.18 13.25
N ASN A 295 -6.46 -7.09 13.76
CA ASN A 295 -7.31 -7.95 12.95
C ASN A 295 -8.61 -7.23 12.59
N THR A 296 -8.73 -6.84 11.34
CA THR A 296 -9.91 -6.18 10.77
C THR A 296 -10.92 -7.18 10.21
N PHE A 297 -10.55 -8.45 10.06
CA PHE A 297 -11.30 -9.48 9.34
C PHE A 297 -11.62 -9.14 7.88
N GLU A 298 -11.13 -7.99 7.41
CA GLU A 298 -11.26 -7.52 6.04
C GLU A 298 -9.94 -7.62 5.28
N PRO A 299 -9.96 -7.72 3.95
CA PRO A 299 -8.76 -7.45 3.16
C PRO A 299 -8.32 -6.02 3.46
N THR A 300 -7.18 -5.89 4.11
CA THR A 300 -6.67 -4.60 4.54
C THR A 300 -5.59 -4.17 3.54
N ALA A 301 -5.82 -3.04 2.91
CA ALA A 301 -5.01 -2.59 1.80
C ALA A 301 -3.76 -1.82 2.26
N ASN A 302 -3.92 -0.81 3.13
CA ASN A 302 -2.79 0.04 3.50
C ASN A 302 -2.99 0.68 4.88
N CYS A 303 -1.95 1.35 5.40
CA CYS A 303 -2.03 2.12 6.64
C CYS A 303 -1.16 3.37 6.57
N ALA A 304 -1.38 4.32 7.48
CA ALA A 304 -0.57 5.53 7.61
C ALA A 304 -0.58 6.07 9.03
N TRP A 305 0.53 6.67 9.41
CA TRP A 305 0.63 7.45 10.64
C TRP A 305 0.00 8.82 10.45
N GLY A 306 -0.64 9.35 11.49
CA GLY A 306 -1.23 10.68 11.46
C GLY A 306 -1.38 11.31 12.84
N ASP A 307 -2.07 12.44 12.93
CA ASP A 307 -2.17 13.33 14.08
C ASP A 307 -0.77 13.82 14.52
N ASP A 308 -0.38 13.45 15.73
CA ASP A 308 0.96 13.69 16.29
C ASP A 308 1.95 12.55 15.98
N GLY A 309 1.58 11.65 15.07
CA GLY A 309 2.34 10.47 14.69
C GLY A 309 1.99 9.21 15.50
N SER A 310 1.17 9.30 16.56
CA SER A 310 0.81 8.15 17.40
C SER A 310 -0.52 7.49 17.03
N THR A 311 -1.20 7.96 15.99
CA THR A 311 -2.41 7.33 15.47
C THR A 311 -2.09 6.61 14.16
N LEU A 312 -2.40 5.32 14.08
CA LEU A 312 -2.36 4.58 12.84
C LEU A 312 -3.75 4.56 12.22
N TYR A 313 -3.86 5.05 10.99
CA TYR A 313 -5.03 4.98 10.14
C TYR A 313 -4.89 3.80 9.19
N ILE A 314 -5.97 3.06 8.98
CA ILE A 314 -5.99 1.79 8.26
C ILE A 314 -7.09 1.83 7.20
N ALA A 315 -6.72 1.61 5.95
CA ALA A 315 -7.65 1.37 4.86
C ALA A 315 -7.98 -0.13 4.80
N ALA A 316 -9.19 -0.49 5.24
CA ALA A 316 -9.64 -1.86 5.37
C ALA A 316 -10.88 -2.10 4.50
N ASN A 317 -10.66 -2.39 3.20
CA ASN A 317 -11.71 -2.64 2.22
C ASN A 317 -12.70 -1.48 2.12
N TYR A 318 -13.88 -1.60 2.74
CA TYR A 318 -14.95 -0.61 2.73
C TYR A 318 -14.81 0.47 3.79
N PHE A 319 -13.77 0.39 4.65
CA PHE A 319 -13.66 1.18 5.88
C PHE A 319 -12.35 1.98 5.94
N LEU A 320 -12.44 3.15 6.55
CA LEU A 320 -11.32 3.83 7.18
C LEU A 320 -11.41 3.60 8.69
N VAL A 321 -10.34 3.09 9.28
CA VAL A 321 -10.24 2.69 10.68
C VAL A 321 -9.05 3.39 11.31
N ARG A 322 -9.07 3.61 12.63
CA ARG A 322 -7.88 4.05 13.35
C ARG A 322 -7.63 3.23 14.61
N VAL A 323 -6.39 3.29 15.08
CA VAL A 323 -5.99 2.85 16.41
C VAL A 323 -4.99 3.83 17.01
N ARG A 324 -5.12 4.12 18.30
CA ARG A 324 -4.09 4.84 19.06
C ARG A 324 -2.97 3.89 19.43
N THR A 325 -1.74 4.34 19.27
CA THR A 325 -0.53 3.59 19.59
C THR A 325 0.31 4.29 20.65
N LEU A 326 1.23 3.56 21.27
CA LEU A 326 2.23 4.06 22.22
C LEU A 326 3.56 4.42 21.52
N THR A 327 3.70 4.08 20.24
CA THR A 327 4.81 4.46 19.39
C THR A 327 4.38 5.57 18.42
N ARG A 328 5.31 6.03 17.58
CA ARG A 328 5.06 7.01 16.51
C ARG A 328 5.62 6.54 15.19
N GLY A 329 5.05 6.99 14.10
CA GLY A 329 5.58 6.76 12.78
C GLY A 329 7.00 7.28 12.59
N ALA A 330 7.78 6.63 11.74
CA ALA A 330 9.06 7.17 11.30
C ALA A 330 8.84 8.51 10.59
N GLY A 331 9.65 9.52 10.98
CA GLY A 331 9.53 10.87 10.42
C GLY A 331 8.56 11.82 11.15
N TRP A 332 8.05 11.41 12.34
CA TRP A 332 7.21 12.20 13.23
C TRP A 332 7.94 12.67 14.49
#